data_0a7339adb662eca9f21147c853acf7e0
#
_entry.id   0a7339adb662eca9f21147c853acf7e0
#
_cell.length_a   1.000
_cell.length_b   1.000
_cell.length_c   1.000
_cell.angle_alpha   90.00
_cell.angle_beta   90.00
_cell.angle_gamma   90.00
#
_symmetry.space_group_name_H-M   'P 1'
#
loop_
_entity.id
_entity.type
_entity.pdbx_description
1 polymer ?
#
loop_
_entity_poly.entity_id
_entity_poly.type
_entity_poly.pdbx_seq_one_letter_code
_entity_poly.pdbx_strand_id
1 'polypeptide(L)'
;MLREMLKNAVRLGINPRNVLGDTWYGNKGNIDEVMKLGMTAIFAMKRSKMQYRFQGKMYTATQLFELKRRRMTKNSTHRFLTCSLIVELDLETDPKKEPRWSKVKLLFSKEKKCNSNNWIVLLCSDTEYSDEKVIRLYSRPWAVEVYFKEVKQNLGFLANQSGDYCTHYSSLHLTALRYLVLFNLMLDNGGLNFARYRKKSAEALESVSFAAVLWDLFKSVINNVLDTFTSVAGSNVISEMKDSIAAQVEGMLLKALRIDAISIEEDLAAEAFICD
;
A
#
# COMPACT_ATOMS: atom_id res chain seq x y z
N MET A 1 -19.83 9.01 7.26
CA MET A 1 -18.56 8.24 7.13
C MET A 1 -17.43 9.03 6.47
N LEU A 2 -17.37 9.27 5.11
CA LEU A 2 -16.25 10.00 4.51
C LEU A 2 -16.02 11.39 5.13
N ARG A 3 -17.07 12.17 5.32
CA ARG A 3 -16.99 13.52 5.92
C ARG A 3 -16.42 13.51 7.33
N GLU A 4 -16.78 12.53 8.14
CA GLU A 4 -16.25 12.35 9.50
C GLU A 4 -14.78 11.93 9.47
N MET A 5 -14.42 11.01 8.56
CA MET A 5 -13.02 10.61 8.37
C MET A 5 -12.14 11.80 7.98
N LEU A 6 -12.61 12.65 7.06
CA LEU A 6 -11.88 13.85 6.64
C LEU A 6 -11.73 14.87 7.78
N LYS A 7 -12.81 15.13 8.53
CA LYS A 7 -12.75 16.01 9.70
C LYS A 7 -11.78 15.48 10.78
N ASN A 8 -11.82 14.18 11.03
CA ASN A 8 -10.88 13.56 11.96
C ASN A 8 -9.44 13.63 11.47
N ALA A 9 -9.19 13.40 10.18
CA ALA A 9 -7.86 13.53 9.59
C ALA A 9 -7.30 14.95 9.77
N VAL A 10 -8.10 15.98 9.45
CA VAL A 10 -7.71 17.37 9.64
C VAL A 10 -7.44 17.68 11.12
N ARG A 11 -8.30 17.18 12.03
CA ARG A 11 -8.10 17.34 13.49
C ARG A 11 -6.78 16.73 13.98
N LEU A 12 -6.34 15.64 13.33
CA LEU A 12 -5.07 14.97 13.61
C LEU A 12 -3.87 15.59 12.89
N GLY A 13 -4.05 16.74 12.23
CA GLY A 13 -2.97 17.43 11.50
C GLY A 13 -2.68 16.84 10.12
N ILE A 14 -3.50 15.90 9.63
CA ILE A 14 -3.37 15.32 8.29
C ILE A 14 -4.13 16.21 7.30
N ASN A 15 -3.39 17.03 6.57
CA ASN A 15 -3.94 17.97 5.59
C ASN A 15 -3.50 17.57 4.16
N PRO A 16 -4.12 16.58 3.53
CA PRO A 16 -3.78 16.18 2.17
C PRO A 16 -4.21 17.23 1.17
N ARG A 17 -3.41 17.48 0.15
CA ARG A 17 -3.79 18.37 -0.95
C ARG A 17 -4.92 17.80 -1.80
N ASN A 18 -4.98 16.48 -1.95
CA ASN A 18 -5.94 15.79 -2.80
C ASN A 18 -6.65 14.68 -2.03
N VAL A 19 -7.95 14.55 -2.26
CA VAL A 19 -8.78 13.46 -1.78
C VAL A 19 -9.24 12.63 -2.99
N LEU A 20 -8.88 11.35 -2.99
CA LEU A 20 -9.19 10.42 -4.06
C LEU A 20 -10.29 9.48 -3.61
N GLY A 21 -11.20 9.15 -4.50
CA GLY A 21 -12.29 8.21 -4.19
C GLY A 21 -12.85 7.53 -5.43
N ASP A 22 -13.34 6.34 -5.22
CA ASP A 22 -14.05 5.58 -6.25
C ASP A 22 -15.49 6.09 -6.46
N THR A 23 -16.24 5.39 -7.29
CA THR A 23 -17.64 5.74 -7.63
C THR A 23 -18.60 5.68 -6.42
N TRP A 24 -18.22 5.01 -5.33
CA TRP A 24 -19.01 4.97 -4.10
C TRP A 24 -19.02 6.32 -3.38
N TYR A 25 -17.91 7.02 -3.41
CA TYR A 25 -17.74 8.32 -2.77
C TYR A 25 -18.09 9.49 -3.69
N GLY A 26 -18.25 9.28 -5.01
CA GLY A 26 -18.53 10.30 -6.01
C GLY A 26 -19.95 10.86 -5.93
N ASN A 27 -20.22 11.71 -4.94
CA ASN A 27 -21.50 12.42 -4.78
C ASN A 27 -21.28 13.89 -4.41
N LYS A 28 -22.30 14.72 -4.68
CA LYS A 28 -22.25 16.18 -4.45
C LYS A 28 -21.77 16.55 -3.06
N GLY A 29 -22.34 15.93 -2.04
CA GLY A 29 -22.06 16.28 -0.67
C GLY A 29 -20.63 15.92 -0.21
N ASN A 30 -20.03 14.86 -0.74
CA ASN A 30 -18.64 14.54 -0.46
C ASN A 30 -17.68 15.48 -1.20
N ILE A 31 -18.00 15.83 -2.46
CA ILE A 31 -17.23 16.81 -3.25
C ILE A 31 -17.24 18.14 -2.55
N ASP A 32 -18.39 18.61 -2.11
CA ASP A 32 -18.58 19.86 -1.39
C ASP A 32 -17.77 19.92 -0.09
N GLU A 33 -17.81 18.84 0.70
CA GLU A 33 -17.04 18.79 1.96
C GLU A 33 -15.54 18.84 1.72
N VAL A 34 -15.03 18.12 0.71
CA VAL A 34 -13.61 18.18 0.35
C VAL A 34 -13.20 19.59 -0.06
N MET A 35 -14.02 20.26 -0.89
CA MET A 35 -13.75 21.64 -1.34
C MET A 35 -13.82 22.64 -0.18
N LYS A 36 -14.76 22.50 0.76
CA LYS A 36 -14.86 23.33 1.96
C LYS A 36 -13.64 23.21 2.88
N LEU A 37 -13.01 22.05 2.91
CA LEU A 37 -11.76 21.82 3.65
C LEU A 37 -10.50 22.33 2.90
N GLY A 38 -10.67 23.04 1.76
CA GLY A 38 -9.56 23.55 0.96
C GLY A 38 -8.77 22.48 0.19
N MET A 39 -9.32 21.28 0.04
CA MET A 39 -8.69 20.17 -0.64
C MET A 39 -9.26 19.97 -2.05
N THR A 40 -8.49 19.34 -2.93
CA THR A 40 -8.94 18.99 -4.27
C THR A 40 -9.59 17.60 -4.27
N ALA A 41 -10.85 17.50 -4.69
CA ALA A 41 -11.55 16.25 -4.89
C ALA A 41 -11.21 15.66 -6.27
N ILE A 42 -10.80 14.40 -6.32
CA ILE A 42 -10.63 13.62 -7.57
C ILE A 42 -11.40 12.31 -7.39
N PHE A 43 -12.62 12.25 -7.89
CA PHE A 43 -13.51 11.11 -7.70
C PHE A 43 -13.93 10.48 -9.03
N ALA A 44 -13.97 9.14 -9.08
CA ALA A 44 -14.70 8.48 -10.14
C ALA A 44 -16.21 8.73 -9.94
N MET A 45 -16.90 9.03 -11.01
CA MET A 45 -18.33 9.33 -10.98
C MET A 45 -19.13 8.19 -11.60
N LYS A 46 -20.27 7.88 -10.99
CA LYS A 46 -21.25 6.95 -11.59
C LYS A 46 -21.86 7.58 -12.83
N ARG A 47 -22.17 6.77 -13.83
CA ARG A 47 -22.98 7.16 -15.01
C ARG A 47 -24.45 7.29 -14.59
N SER A 48 -24.71 8.16 -13.62
CA SER A 48 -26.04 8.34 -13.00
C SER A 48 -26.82 9.50 -13.66
N LYS A 49 -27.98 9.78 -13.09
CA LYS A 49 -28.81 10.93 -13.47
C LYS A 49 -28.26 12.28 -12.99
N MET A 50 -27.05 12.33 -12.38
CA MET A 50 -26.40 13.58 -11.99
C MET A 50 -26.20 14.47 -13.21
N GLN A 51 -26.61 15.72 -13.08
CA GLN A 51 -26.56 16.69 -14.15
C GLN A 51 -25.45 17.71 -13.94
N TYR A 52 -24.87 18.14 -15.03
CA TYR A 52 -23.80 19.13 -15.11
C TYR A 52 -24.25 20.22 -16.11
N ARG A 53 -23.99 21.47 -15.78
CA ARG A 53 -24.27 22.58 -16.67
C ARG A 53 -23.06 22.83 -17.59
N PHE A 54 -23.28 22.72 -18.90
CA PHE A 54 -22.29 22.96 -19.92
C PHE A 54 -22.86 23.89 -21.00
N GLN A 55 -22.22 25.00 -21.25
CA GLN A 55 -22.71 26.04 -22.22
C GLN A 55 -24.17 26.39 -22.00
N GLY A 56 -24.56 26.59 -20.75
CA GLY A 56 -25.92 27.02 -20.36
C GLY A 56 -27.00 25.93 -20.38
N LYS A 57 -26.65 24.67 -20.79
CA LYS A 57 -27.58 23.55 -20.85
C LYS A 57 -27.20 22.45 -19.86
N MET A 58 -28.17 21.69 -19.41
CA MET A 58 -27.99 20.57 -18.47
C MET A 58 -27.76 19.27 -19.19
N TYR A 59 -26.73 18.52 -18.79
CA TYR A 59 -26.35 17.25 -19.39
C TYR A 59 -25.95 16.24 -18.31
N THR A 60 -26.24 14.98 -18.57
CA THR A 60 -25.63 13.88 -17.81
C THR A 60 -24.21 13.60 -18.28
N ALA A 61 -23.43 12.88 -17.48
CA ALA A 61 -22.07 12.47 -17.87
C ALA A 61 -22.07 11.68 -19.18
N THR A 62 -23.07 10.82 -19.40
CA THR A 62 -23.22 10.02 -20.63
C THR A 62 -23.45 10.92 -21.85
N GLN A 63 -24.33 11.91 -21.74
CA GLN A 63 -24.59 12.85 -22.82
C GLN A 63 -23.34 13.69 -23.18
N LEU A 64 -22.60 14.14 -22.15
CA LEU A 64 -21.34 14.87 -22.36
C LEU A 64 -20.26 13.99 -23.01
N PHE A 65 -20.18 12.71 -22.63
CA PHE A 65 -19.29 11.76 -23.28
C PHE A 65 -19.61 11.60 -24.76
N GLU A 66 -20.88 11.38 -25.11
CA GLU A 66 -21.30 11.25 -26.52
C GLU A 66 -20.99 12.50 -27.36
N LEU A 67 -21.17 13.70 -26.78
CA LEU A 67 -20.82 14.96 -27.45
C LEU A 67 -19.32 15.07 -27.74
N LYS A 68 -18.46 14.48 -26.89
CA LYS A 68 -17.02 14.70 -26.95
C LYS A 68 -16.20 13.45 -27.35
N ARG A 69 -16.78 12.27 -27.43
CA ARG A 69 -16.07 11.01 -27.72
C ARG A 69 -15.23 11.05 -29.00
N ARG A 70 -15.67 11.80 -30.02
CA ARG A 70 -14.93 11.98 -31.28
C ARG A 70 -13.67 12.84 -31.12
N ARG A 71 -13.54 13.61 -30.04
CA ARG A 71 -12.42 14.50 -29.74
C ARG A 71 -11.44 13.89 -28.72
N MET A 72 -11.62 12.61 -28.39
CA MET A 72 -10.68 11.94 -27.49
C MET A 72 -9.31 11.80 -28.14
N THR A 73 -8.28 12.26 -27.45
CA THR A 73 -6.90 12.22 -27.90
C THR A 73 -6.15 11.11 -27.18
N LYS A 74 -5.17 10.53 -27.87
CA LYS A 74 -4.24 9.58 -27.25
C LYS A 74 -3.22 10.37 -26.46
N ASN A 75 -3.13 10.10 -25.18
CA ASN A 75 -2.01 10.59 -24.38
C ASN A 75 -0.76 9.78 -24.69
N SER A 76 0.39 10.45 -24.82
CA SER A 76 1.68 9.80 -25.08
C SER A 76 2.14 8.89 -23.94
N THR A 77 1.74 9.23 -22.70
CA THR A 77 2.18 8.56 -21.46
C THR A 77 1.31 7.35 -21.08
N HIS A 78 0.05 7.29 -21.58
CA HIS A 78 -0.90 6.25 -21.20
C HIS A 78 -1.57 5.58 -22.41
N ARG A 79 -1.91 4.30 -22.27
CA ARG A 79 -2.66 3.55 -23.31
C ARG A 79 -4.12 3.98 -23.49
N PHE A 80 -4.57 4.97 -22.72
CA PHE A 80 -5.94 5.44 -22.70
C PHE A 80 -6.18 6.60 -23.66
N LEU A 81 -7.36 6.65 -24.23
CA LEU A 81 -7.91 7.83 -24.90
C LEU A 81 -8.60 8.69 -23.85
N THR A 82 -8.33 9.99 -23.85
CA THR A 82 -8.86 10.93 -22.86
C THR A 82 -9.49 12.15 -23.53
N CYS A 83 -10.47 12.71 -22.86
CA CYS A 83 -11.05 14.01 -23.19
C CYS A 83 -11.57 14.66 -21.93
N SER A 84 -11.27 15.93 -21.71
CA SER A 84 -11.78 16.67 -20.55
C SER A 84 -12.68 17.83 -20.93
N LEU A 85 -13.54 18.21 -19.99
CA LEU A 85 -14.46 19.33 -20.07
C LEU A 85 -14.49 20.06 -18.75
N ILE A 86 -14.53 21.39 -18.79
CA ILE A 86 -14.90 22.21 -17.64
C ILE A 86 -16.41 22.40 -17.69
N VAL A 87 -17.09 22.00 -16.62
CA VAL A 87 -18.54 22.08 -16.45
C VAL A 87 -18.86 22.71 -15.09
N GLU A 88 -20.10 23.08 -14.88
CA GLU A 88 -20.56 23.53 -13.58
C GLU A 88 -21.41 22.45 -12.93
N LEU A 89 -21.10 22.15 -11.69
CA LEU A 89 -21.83 21.22 -10.84
C LEU A 89 -22.51 22.01 -9.73
N ASP A 90 -23.81 21.78 -9.60
CA ASP A 90 -24.52 22.28 -8.42
C ASP A 90 -24.18 21.42 -7.21
N LEU A 91 -23.54 22.01 -6.22
CA LEU A 91 -23.12 21.37 -4.97
C LEU A 91 -24.17 21.43 -3.87
N GLU A 92 -25.30 22.14 -4.09
CA GLU A 92 -26.38 22.13 -3.11
C GLU A 92 -27.05 20.75 -3.08
N THR A 93 -27.25 20.24 -1.89
CA THR A 93 -27.89 18.94 -1.66
C THR A 93 -29.35 19.04 -1.24
N ASP A 94 -29.76 20.21 -0.76
CA ASP A 94 -31.14 20.51 -0.39
C ASP A 94 -31.87 21.07 -1.62
N PRO A 95 -32.89 20.36 -2.18
CA PRO A 95 -33.61 20.80 -3.36
C PRO A 95 -34.44 22.08 -3.15
N LYS A 96 -34.62 22.51 -1.89
CA LYS A 96 -35.36 23.75 -1.54
C LYS A 96 -34.49 25.00 -1.55
N LYS A 97 -33.18 24.84 -1.63
CA LYS A 97 -32.22 25.93 -1.64
C LYS A 97 -31.81 26.31 -3.06
N GLU A 98 -31.35 27.53 -3.24
CA GLU A 98 -30.78 27.96 -4.51
C GLU A 98 -29.54 27.15 -4.90
N PRO A 99 -29.39 26.80 -6.18
CA PRO A 99 -28.24 26.05 -6.66
C PRO A 99 -26.92 26.76 -6.41
N ARG A 100 -25.94 26.04 -5.85
CA ARG A 100 -24.58 26.55 -5.63
C ARG A 100 -23.64 25.96 -6.67
N TRP A 101 -23.50 26.69 -7.78
CA TRP A 101 -22.70 26.25 -8.91
C TRP A 101 -21.20 26.38 -8.65
N SER A 102 -20.46 25.31 -8.92
CA SER A 102 -19.01 25.28 -8.87
C SER A 102 -18.43 24.71 -10.15
N LYS A 103 -17.37 25.33 -10.67
CA LYS A 103 -16.66 24.79 -11.84
C LYS A 103 -15.86 23.57 -11.44
N VAL A 104 -16.00 22.49 -12.21
CA VAL A 104 -15.28 21.24 -12.04
C VAL A 104 -14.83 20.73 -13.41
N LYS A 105 -13.75 19.98 -13.43
CA LYS A 105 -13.27 19.28 -14.62
C LYS A 105 -13.85 17.88 -14.63
N LEU A 106 -14.48 17.46 -15.71
CA LEU A 106 -14.82 16.08 -16.01
C LEU A 106 -13.81 15.52 -17.01
N LEU A 107 -13.11 14.48 -16.63
CA LEU A 107 -12.17 13.76 -17.48
C LEU A 107 -12.74 12.41 -17.84
N PHE A 108 -13.03 12.22 -19.11
CA PHE A 108 -13.44 10.93 -19.66
C PHE A 108 -12.23 10.14 -20.11
N SER A 109 -12.15 8.88 -19.72
CA SER A 109 -11.07 7.99 -20.09
C SER A 109 -11.60 6.66 -20.59
N LYS A 110 -11.02 6.17 -21.69
CA LYS A 110 -11.40 4.92 -22.34
C LYS A 110 -10.14 4.19 -22.81
N GLU A 111 -10.12 2.87 -22.66
CA GLU A 111 -9.05 2.05 -23.22
C GLU A 111 -9.18 1.95 -24.76
N LYS A 112 -8.06 2.09 -25.48
CA LYS A 112 -8.05 2.13 -26.94
C LYS A 112 -8.63 0.87 -27.60
N LYS A 113 -8.42 -0.30 -26.97
CA LYS A 113 -8.85 -1.62 -27.49
C LYS A 113 -10.23 -2.06 -27.02
N CYS A 114 -10.88 -1.32 -26.12
CA CYS A 114 -12.17 -1.72 -25.56
C CYS A 114 -13.36 -1.21 -26.35
N ASN A 115 -14.45 -1.98 -26.29
CA ASN A 115 -15.75 -1.61 -26.87
C ASN A 115 -16.21 -0.21 -26.45
N SER A 116 -17.08 0.40 -27.24
CA SER A 116 -17.56 1.78 -27.07
C SER A 116 -18.12 2.10 -25.67
N ASN A 117 -18.59 1.10 -24.93
CA ASN A 117 -19.26 1.26 -23.65
C ASN A 117 -18.34 1.17 -22.42
N ASN A 118 -17.07 0.80 -22.58
CA ASN A 118 -16.13 0.71 -21.44
C ASN A 118 -15.32 2.00 -21.30
N TRP A 119 -15.88 2.97 -20.60
CA TRP A 119 -15.25 4.25 -20.26
C TRP A 119 -15.52 4.63 -18.81
N ILE A 120 -14.67 5.44 -18.25
CA ILE A 120 -14.82 6.01 -16.90
C ILE A 120 -14.87 7.53 -17.00
N VAL A 121 -15.48 8.15 -16.00
CA VAL A 121 -15.46 9.60 -15.83
C VAL A 121 -14.90 9.93 -14.44
N LEU A 122 -13.88 10.77 -14.44
CA LEU A 122 -13.28 11.33 -13.23
C LEU A 122 -13.72 12.79 -13.11
N LEU A 123 -14.13 13.18 -11.92
CA LEU A 123 -14.37 14.56 -11.57
C LEU A 123 -13.16 15.07 -10.80
N CYS A 124 -12.62 16.22 -11.21
CA CYS A 124 -11.61 16.95 -10.47
C CYS A 124 -12.15 18.35 -10.12
N SER A 125 -12.11 18.72 -8.84
CA SER A 125 -12.59 20.04 -8.40
C SER A 125 -11.60 21.17 -8.72
N ASP A 126 -10.35 20.86 -9.03
CA ASP A 126 -9.36 21.79 -9.51
C ASP A 126 -9.32 21.76 -11.05
N THR A 127 -9.78 22.80 -11.70
CA THR A 127 -9.86 22.89 -13.17
C THR A 127 -8.51 23.05 -13.84
N GLU A 128 -7.50 23.51 -13.10
CA GLU A 128 -6.15 23.77 -13.61
C GLU A 128 -5.28 22.50 -13.69
N TYR A 129 -5.71 21.41 -13.05
CA TYR A 129 -4.95 20.16 -13.17
C TYR A 129 -4.99 19.64 -14.61
N SER A 130 -3.83 19.29 -15.16
CA SER A 130 -3.75 18.63 -16.46
C SER A 130 -4.40 17.23 -16.40
N ASP A 131 -4.87 16.74 -17.54
CA ASP A 131 -5.49 15.41 -17.64
C ASP A 131 -4.54 14.31 -17.16
N GLU A 132 -3.25 14.43 -17.49
CA GLU A 132 -2.19 13.52 -17.03
C GLU A 132 -2.05 13.51 -15.51
N LYS A 133 -2.07 14.70 -14.91
CA LYS A 133 -1.98 14.84 -13.44
C LYS A 133 -3.16 14.17 -12.76
N VAL A 134 -4.39 14.37 -13.27
CA VAL A 134 -5.60 13.74 -12.72
C VAL A 134 -5.51 12.23 -12.81
N ILE A 135 -5.13 11.68 -13.98
CA ILE A 135 -4.97 10.23 -14.17
C ILE A 135 -3.90 9.66 -13.25
N ARG A 136 -2.73 10.29 -13.21
CA ARG A 136 -1.61 9.85 -12.34
C ARG A 136 -1.99 9.86 -10.86
N LEU A 137 -2.72 10.88 -10.40
CA LEU A 137 -3.20 10.93 -9.03
C LEU A 137 -4.25 9.85 -8.79
N TYR A 138 -5.22 9.70 -9.69
CA TYR A 138 -6.29 8.71 -9.56
C TYR A 138 -5.79 7.26 -9.66
N SER A 139 -4.65 7.00 -10.28
CA SER A 139 -4.06 5.66 -10.30
C SER A 139 -3.39 5.25 -8.97
N ARG A 140 -3.09 6.19 -8.07
CA ARG A 140 -2.47 5.90 -6.77
C ARG A 140 -3.30 5.00 -5.83
N PRO A 141 -4.63 5.09 -5.74
CA PRO A 141 -5.44 4.15 -4.96
C PRO A 141 -5.22 2.68 -5.30
N TRP A 142 -4.74 2.37 -6.50
CA TRP A 142 -4.31 1.02 -6.86
C TRP A 142 -3.28 0.43 -5.88
N ALA A 143 -2.43 1.26 -5.28
CA ALA A 143 -1.48 0.81 -4.26
C ALA A 143 -2.18 0.24 -3.01
N VAL A 144 -3.38 0.75 -2.66
CA VAL A 144 -4.19 0.22 -1.56
C VAL A 144 -4.75 -1.17 -1.91
N GLU A 145 -5.18 -1.36 -3.15
CA GLU A 145 -5.64 -2.68 -3.62
C GLU A 145 -4.49 -3.70 -3.64
N VAL A 146 -3.32 -3.28 -4.11
CA VAL A 146 -2.10 -4.10 -4.07
C VAL A 146 -1.75 -4.45 -2.62
N TYR A 147 -1.77 -3.49 -1.70
CA TYR A 147 -1.56 -3.74 -0.28
C TYR A 147 -2.52 -4.83 0.24
N PHE A 148 -3.84 -4.66 0.04
CA PHE A 148 -4.81 -5.65 0.52
C PHE A 148 -4.64 -7.02 -0.13
N LYS A 149 -4.26 -7.05 -1.41
CA LYS A 149 -3.92 -8.30 -2.10
C LYS A 149 -2.73 -8.99 -1.43
N GLU A 150 -1.62 -8.26 -1.27
CA GLU A 150 -0.39 -8.79 -0.70
C GLU A 150 -0.57 -9.26 0.75
N VAL A 151 -1.23 -8.46 1.61
CA VAL A 151 -1.43 -8.86 3.00
C VAL A 151 -2.37 -10.05 3.15
N LYS A 152 -3.40 -10.17 2.31
CA LYS A 152 -4.30 -11.33 2.30
C LYS A 152 -3.61 -12.60 1.80
N GLN A 153 -2.84 -12.50 0.73
CA GLN A 153 -2.21 -13.66 0.11
C GLN A 153 -0.94 -14.10 0.83
N ASN A 154 -0.17 -13.16 1.36
CA ASN A 154 1.19 -13.42 1.83
C ASN A 154 1.40 -13.23 3.34
N LEU A 155 0.56 -12.47 4.03
CA LEU A 155 0.77 -12.15 5.44
C LEU A 155 -0.33 -12.65 6.39
N GLY A 156 -1.30 -13.41 5.89
CA GLY A 156 -2.35 -13.99 6.71
C GLY A 156 -3.35 -12.95 7.26
N PHE A 157 -3.57 -11.84 6.54
CA PHE A 157 -4.54 -10.82 6.92
C PHE A 157 -5.94 -11.42 7.04
N LEU A 158 -6.58 -11.25 8.19
CA LEU A 158 -7.90 -11.84 8.54
C LEU A 158 -7.93 -13.38 8.61
N ALA A 159 -6.78 -14.04 8.62
CA ALA A 159 -6.71 -15.51 8.81
C ALA A 159 -6.91 -15.93 10.27
N ASN A 160 -6.94 -14.99 11.20
CA ASN A 160 -7.15 -15.27 12.62
C ASN A 160 -8.59 -15.75 12.87
N GLN A 161 -8.72 -16.88 13.52
CA GLN A 161 -10.01 -17.53 13.87
C GLN A 161 -10.49 -17.18 15.30
N SER A 162 -9.86 -16.25 15.99
CA SER A 162 -10.28 -15.81 17.32
C SER A 162 -11.67 -15.16 17.27
N GLY A 163 -12.49 -15.40 18.26
CA GLY A 163 -13.74 -14.67 18.49
C GLY A 163 -13.56 -13.31 19.19
N ASP A 164 -12.35 -12.98 19.61
CA ASP A 164 -12.06 -11.75 20.35
C ASP A 164 -11.73 -10.58 19.42
N TYR A 165 -12.42 -9.45 19.62
CA TYR A 165 -12.21 -8.22 18.84
C TYR A 165 -10.80 -7.64 19.00
N CYS A 166 -10.24 -7.64 20.20
CA CYS A 166 -8.91 -7.10 20.47
C CYS A 166 -7.83 -7.87 19.71
N THR A 167 -7.98 -9.17 19.58
CA THR A 167 -7.09 -10.03 18.82
C THR A 167 -7.13 -9.68 17.33
N HIS A 168 -8.31 -9.47 16.76
CA HIS A 168 -8.45 -9.04 15.36
C HIS A 168 -7.86 -7.65 15.13
N TYR A 169 -8.10 -6.72 16.04
CA TYR A 169 -7.56 -5.37 15.97
C TYR A 169 -6.03 -5.37 16.01
N SER A 170 -5.44 -6.11 16.94
CA SER A 170 -3.99 -6.28 17.06
C SER A 170 -3.38 -6.95 15.82
N SER A 171 -4.01 -8.01 15.32
CA SER A 171 -3.59 -8.70 14.09
C SER A 171 -3.57 -7.78 12.88
N LEU A 172 -4.54 -6.87 12.75
CA LEU A 172 -4.60 -5.89 11.66
C LEU A 172 -3.40 -4.94 11.71
N HIS A 173 -3.09 -4.39 12.89
CA HIS A 173 -1.96 -3.49 13.06
C HIS A 173 -0.61 -4.18 12.86
N LEU A 174 -0.44 -5.38 13.41
CA LEU A 174 0.78 -6.17 13.23
C LEU A 174 1.00 -6.54 11.76
N THR A 175 -0.07 -6.88 11.04
CA THR A 175 0.03 -7.18 9.61
C THR A 175 0.44 -5.94 8.81
N ALA A 176 -0.10 -4.77 9.14
CA ALA A 176 0.27 -3.52 8.50
C ALA A 176 1.75 -3.17 8.77
N LEU A 177 2.20 -3.29 10.01
CA LEU A 177 3.60 -3.07 10.39
C LEU A 177 4.54 -4.04 9.65
N ARG A 178 4.19 -5.32 9.65
CA ARG A 178 4.95 -6.36 8.94
C ARG A 178 5.06 -6.07 7.44
N TYR A 179 3.97 -5.62 6.82
CA TYR A 179 3.99 -5.22 5.41
C TYR A 179 4.94 -4.05 5.18
N LEU A 180 4.88 -2.99 6.00
CA LEU A 180 5.75 -1.83 5.86
C LEU A 180 7.24 -2.18 5.99
N VAL A 181 7.59 -3.01 6.97
CA VAL A 181 8.98 -3.46 7.16
C VAL A 181 9.46 -4.25 5.95
N LEU A 182 8.71 -5.27 5.54
CA LEU A 182 9.08 -6.10 4.37
C LEU A 182 9.12 -5.29 3.07
N PHE A 183 8.22 -4.35 2.89
CA PHE A 183 8.18 -3.50 1.70
C PHE A 183 9.38 -2.56 1.62
N ASN A 184 9.78 -1.94 2.75
CA ASN A 184 10.98 -1.11 2.79
C ASN A 184 12.24 -1.94 2.53
N LEU A 185 12.39 -3.07 3.19
CA LEU A 185 13.51 -3.98 2.95
C LEU A 185 13.56 -4.46 1.48
N MET A 186 12.41 -4.74 0.87
CA MET A 186 12.33 -5.10 -0.55
C MET A 186 12.81 -3.96 -1.47
N LEU A 187 12.45 -2.70 -1.16
CA LEU A 187 12.88 -1.56 -1.95
C LEU A 187 14.40 -1.34 -1.83
N ASP A 188 14.95 -1.49 -0.63
CA ASP A 188 16.39 -1.35 -0.38
C ASP A 188 17.21 -2.42 -1.10
N ASN A 189 16.63 -3.59 -1.34
CA ASN A 189 17.25 -4.74 -2.01
C ASN A 189 16.83 -4.91 -3.49
N GLY A 190 16.59 -3.83 -4.20
CA GLY A 190 16.43 -3.84 -5.67
C GLY A 190 15.02 -4.17 -6.20
N GLY A 191 13.98 -4.16 -5.34
CA GLY A 191 12.58 -4.18 -5.80
C GLY A 191 12.06 -5.53 -6.32
N LEU A 192 12.49 -6.63 -5.75
CA LEU A 192 11.96 -7.98 -6.06
C LEU A 192 10.45 -8.09 -5.84
N ASN A 193 9.83 -9.12 -6.44
CA ASN A 193 8.43 -9.46 -6.15
C ASN A 193 8.23 -9.71 -4.65
N PHE A 194 7.24 -9.04 -4.04
CA PHE A 194 6.96 -9.07 -2.60
C PHE A 194 6.83 -10.50 -2.04
N ALA A 195 6.10 -11.39 -2.74
CA ALA A 195 5.92 -12.77 -2.31
C ALA A 195 7.25 -13.55 -2.25
N ARG A 196 8.12 -13.33 -3.23
CA ARG A 196 9.45 -13.95 -3.28
C ARG A 196 10.35 -13.41 -2.18
N TYR A 197 10.36 -12.10 -1.96
CA TYR A 197 11.13 -11.49 -0.88
C TYR A 197 10.67 -12.00 0.49
N ARG A 198 9.35 -12.05 0.74
CA ARG A 198 8.78 -12.63 1.96
C ARG A 198 9.25 -14.06 2.19
N LYS A 199 9.25 -14.91 1.14
CA LYS A 199 9.68 -16.30 1.24
C LYS A 199 11.15 -16.39 1.65
N LYS A 200 12.03 -15.65 0.97
CA LYS A 200 13.46 -15.58 1.31
C LYS A 200 13.69 -15.09 2.75
N SER A 201 12.97 -14.04 3.16
CA SER A 201 13.08 -13.52 4.54
C SER A 201 12.60 -14.53 5.59
N ALA A 202 11.56 -15.31 5.29
CA ALA A 202 11.09 -16.36 6.19
C ALA A 202 12.11 -17.49 6.30
N GLU A 203 12.69 -17.95 5.20
CA GLU A 203 13.74 -18.97 5.16
C GLU A 203 14.98 -18.52 5.94
N ALA A 204 15.39 -17.24 5.79
CA ALA A 204 16.49 -16.68 6.56
C ALA A 204 16.19 -16.64 8.08
N LEU A 205 14.97 -16.24 8.47
CA LEU A 205 14.56 -16.23 9.88
C LEU A 205 14.46 -17.66 10.45
N GLU A 206 13.99 -18.62 9.67
CA GLU A 206 13.95 -20.02 10.09
C GLU A 206 15.36 -20.59 10.31
N SER A 207 16.32 -20.27 9.44
CA SER A 207 17.72 -20.68 9.61
C SER A 207 18.36 -20.06 10.85
N VAL A 208 18.12 -18.79 11.12
CA VAL A 208 18.59 -18.13 12.35
C VAL A 208 17.94 -18.74 13.59
N SER A 209 16.63 -18.98 13.57
CA SER A 209 15.92 -19.59 14.70
C SER A 209 16.41 -21.02 14.96
N PHE A 210 16.63 -21.80 13.91
CA PHE A 210 17.18 -23.15 14.01
C PHE A 210 18.61 -23.14 14.56
N ALA A 211 19.47 -22.24 14.08
CA ALA A 211 20.82 -22.07 14.59
C ALA A 211 20.84 -21.66 16.08
N ALA A 212 19.93 -20.79 16.51
CA ALA A 212 19.78 -20.40 17.91
C ALA A 212 19.35 -21.57 18.79
N VAL A 213 18.40 -22.38 18.34
CA VAL A 213 17.98 -23.61 19.07
C VAL A 213 19.10 -24.63 19.15
N LEU A 214 19.81 -24.89 18.05
CA LEU A 214 20.99 -25.75 18.07
C LEU A 214 22.07 -25.25 18.99
N TRP A 215 22.32 -23.95 19.02
CA TRP A 215 23.29 -23.32 19.91
C TRP A 215 22.92 -23.51 21.38
N ASP A 216 21.66 -23.29 21.75
CA ASP A 216 21.20 -23.49 23.13
C ASP A 216 21.27 -24.98 23.55
N LEU A 217 20.97 -25.88 22.64
CA LEU A 217 21.09 -27.29 22.85
C LEU A 217 22.57 -27.70 23.04
N PHE A 218 23.46 -27.15 22.22
CA PHE A 218 24.90 -27.39 22.31
C PHE A 218 25.49 -26.83 23.61
N LYS A 219 25.09 -25.59 24.03
CA LYS A 219 25.45 -25.03 25.34
C LYS A 219 25.01 -25.92 26.49
N SER A 220 23.80 -26.47 26.42
CA SER A 220 23.27 -27.40 27.43
C SER A 220 24.09 -28.65 27.52
N VAL A 221 24.46 -29.25 26.41
CA VAL A 221 25.30 -30.47 26.37
C VAL A 221 26.70 -30.19 26.94
N ILE A 222 27.34 -29.09 26.49
CA ILE A 222 28.66 -28.69 27.02
C ILE A 222 28.58 -28.46 28.53
N ASN A 223 27.58 -27.75 29.01
CA ASN A 223 27.41 -27.49 30.44
C ASN A 223 27.25 -28.81 31.24
N ASN A 224 26.43 -29.72 30.76
CA ASN A 224 26.24 -31.02 31.42
C ASN A 224 27.52 -31.85 31.48
N VAL A 225 28.31 -31.86 30.40
CA VAL A 225 29.61 -32.53 30.36
C VAL A 225 30.60 -31.87 31.34
N LEU A 226 30.68 -30.53 31.32
CA LEU A 226 31.57 -29.80 32.21
C LEU A 226 31.18 -29.93 33.71
N ASP A 227 29.86 -29.99 33.99
CA ASP A 227 29.36 -30.19 35.35
C ASP A 227 29.70 -31.61 35.87
N THR A 228 29.74 -32.59 34.98
CA THR A 228 30.20 -33.97 35.30
C THR A 228 31.70 -33.97 35.64
N PHE A 229 32.53 -33.17 34.96
CA PHE A 229 33.96 -33.04 35.24
C PHE A 229 34.22 -32.20 36.48
N THR A 230 33.37 -31.20 36.85
CA THR A 230 33.50 -30.38 38.06
C THR A 230 33.39 -31.18 39.35
N SER A 231 32.65 -32.29 39.29
CA SER A 231 32.54 -33.24 40.42
C SER A 231 33.85 -34.00 40.70
N VAL A 232 34.80 -33.98 39.74
CA VAL A 232 36.05 -34.77 39.78
C VAL A 232 37.30 -33.92 39.90
N ALA A 233 37.31 -32.68 39.38
CA ALA A 233 38.45 -31.74 39.34
C ALA A 233 38.07 -30.37 39.83
N GLY A 234 38.87 -29.73 40.70
CA GLY A 234 38.54 -28.45 41.38
C GLY A 234 38.00 -27.32 40.50
N SER A 235 37.13 -26.52 41.09
CA SER A 235 36.13 -25.67 40.40
C SER A 235 36.62 -24.47 39.56
N ASN A 236 37.83 -23.95 39.77
CA ASN A 236 38.22 -22.66 39.13
C ASN A 236 38.70 -22.79 37.68
N VAL A 237 39.41 -23.85 37.33
CA VAL A 237 39.93 -24.08 35.96
C VAL A 237 38.83 -24.37 34.97
N ILE A 238 37.77 -25.03 35.43
CA ILE A 238 36.63 -25.44 34.60
C ILE A 238 35.71 -24.27 34.28
N SER A 239 35.58 -23.25 35.16
CA SER A 239 34.85 -22.03 34.88
C SER A 239 35.51 -21.22 33.77
N GLU A 240 36.83 -21.05 33.80
CA GLU A 240 37.58 -20.35 32.73
C GLU A 240 37.51 -21.08 31.39
N MET A 241 37.54 -22.41 31.40
CA MET A 241 37.33 -23.23 30.19
C MET A 241 35.92 -23.10 29.62
N LYS A 242 34.89 -23.07 30.45
CA LYS A 242 33.49 -22.82 30.07
C LYS A 242 33.33 -21.54 29.27
N ASP A 243 33.83 -20.44 29.82
CA ASP A 243 33.74 -19.12 29.24
C ASP A 243 34.52 -19.02 27.92
N SER A 244 35.71 -19.64 27.86
CA SER A 244 36.54 -19.67 26.66
C SER A 244 35.88 -20.48 25.51
N ILE A 245 35.33 -21.67 25.81
CA ILE A 245 34.64 -22.48 24.81
C ILE A 245 33.36 -21.82 24.32
N ALA A 246 32.58 -21.20 25.23
CA ALA A 246 31.37 -20.46 24.88
C ALA A 246 31.68 -19.31 23.93
N ALA A 247 32.69 -18.50 24.22
CA ALA A 247 33.12 -17.37 23.41
C ALA A 247 33.61 -17.80 22.00
N GLN A 248 34.37 -18.90 21.91
CA GLN A 248 34.88 -19.39 20.62
C GLN A 248 33.74 -19.92 19.73
N VAL A 249 32.78 -20.67 20.27
CA VAL A 249 31.66 -21.22 19.51
C VAL A 249 30.69 -20.12 19.12
N GLU A 250 30.45 -19.14 20.00
CA GLU A 250 29.65 -17.96 19.68
C GLU A 250 30.28 -17.14 18.53
N GLY A 251 31.60 -16.96 18.55
CA GLY A 251 32.33 -16.32 17.45
C GLY A 251 32.26 -17.07 16.12
N MET A 252 32.29 -18.40 16.15
CA MET A 252 32.10 -19.25 14.95
C MET A 252 30.68 -19.16 14.41
N LEU A 253 29.67 -19.20 15.27
CA LEU A 253 28.25 -19.08 14.89
C LEU A 253 27.93 -17.72 14.30
N LEU A 254 28.38 -16.63 14.92
CA LEU A 254 28.23 -15.28 14.38
C LEU A 254 28.90 -15.10 13.02
N LYS A 255 30.04 -15.79 12.82
CA LYS A 255 30.74 -15.77 11.53
C LYS A 255 30.00 -16.57 10.46
N ALA A 256 29.45 -17.73 10.80
CA ALA A 256 28.61 -18.50 9.90
C ALA A 256 27.30 -17.77 9.51
N LEU A 257 26.63 -17.16 10.50
CA LEU A 257 25.43 -16.37 10.25
C LEU A 257 25.70 -15.11 9.37
N ARG A 258 26.87 -14.51 9.49
CA ARG A 258 27.28 -13.38 8.60
C ARG A 258 27.57 -13.86 7.19
N ILE A 259 28.14 -15.03 7.01
CA ILE A 259 28.38 -15.62 5.68
C ILE A 259 27.06 -15.90 4.99
N ASP A 260 26.07 -16.45 5.68
CA ASP A 260 24.74 -16.70 5.13
C ASP A 260 23.98 -15.41 4.81
N ALA A 261 24.14 -14.36 5.62
CA ALA A 261 23.57 -13.05 5.34
C ALA A 261 24.19 -12.40 4.08
N ILE A 262 25.50 -12.52 3.89
CA ILE A 262 26.20 -12.03 2.71
C ILE A 262 25.81 -12.82 1.45
N SER A 263 25.64 -14.15 1.55
CA SER A 263 25.22 -14.99 0.43
C SER A 263 23.78 -14.65 -0.01
N ILE A 264 22.90 -14.27 0.91
CA ILE A 264 21.54 -13.82 0.59
C ILE A 264 21.59 -12.48 -0.17
N GLU A 265 22.47 -11.55 0.21
CA GLU A 265 22.65 -10.27 -0.49
C GLU A 265 23.26 -10.47 -1.89
N GLU A 266 24.22 -11.37 -2.06
CA GLU A 266 24.84 -11.69 -3.35
C GLU A 266 23.87 -12.38 -4.30
N ASP A 267 23.07 -13.35 -3.82
CA ASP A 267 22.03 -14.01 -4.61
C ASP A 267 20.92 -13.03 -5.03
N LEU A 268 20.56 -12.08 -4.17
CA LEU A 268 19.60 -11.01 -4.46
C LEU A 268 20.14 -10.06 -5.55
N ALA A 269 21.42 -9.74 -5.51
CA ALA A 269 22.09 -8.89 -6.50
C ALA A 269 22.25 -9.59 -7.86
N ALA A 270 22.60 -10.88 -7.87
CA ALA A 270 22.76 -11.67 -9.10
C ALA A 270 21.46 -11.84 -9.88
N GLU A 271 20.31 -11.96 -9.19
CA GLU A 271 18.99 -12.11 -9.85
C GLU A 271 18.41 -10.78 -10.35
N ALA A 272 18.83 -9.64 -9.82
CA ALA A 272 18.45 -8.32 -10.35
C ALA A 272 19.02 -8.07 -11.77
N PHE A 273 20.14 -8.72 -12.12
CA PHE A 273 20.77 -8.63 -13.46
C PHE A 273 20.12 -9.54 -14.53
N ILE A 274 19.20 -10.43 -14.18
CA ILE A 274 18.58 -11.38 -15.13
C ILE A 274 17.19 -10.89 -15.63
N CYS A 275 16.70 -9.76 -15.14
CA CYS A 275 15.38 -9.20 -15.47
C CYS A 275 15.42 -7.90 -16.30
N ASP A 276 16.49 -7.62 -17.06
CA ASP A 276 16.52 -6.60 -18.11
C ASP A 276 16.24 -7.18 -19.50
#